data_f27c0d8476d023adae7aaa8f450df252
#
_entry.id   f27c0d8476d023adae7aaa8f450df252
#
_cell.length_a   1.000
_cell.length_b   1.000
_cell.length_c   1.000
_cell.angle_alpha   90.00
_cell.angle_beta   90.00
_cell.angle_gamma   90.00
#
_symmetry.space_group_name_H-M   'P 1'
#
loop_
_entity.id
_entity.type
_entity.pdbx_description
1 polymer ?
#
loop_
_entity_poly.entity_id
_entity_poly.type
_entity_poly.pdbx_seq_one_letter_code
_entity_poly.pdbx_strand_id
1 'polypeptide(L)'
;MKIISRVLLAGLLAGIVSSASAQGTAGAARWPTRSVRVIVTFPPGGSTDAVMRIVAQYLGERIGQAVVVDNRPGAAGAIGVNLVAHAPADGYTLLLGPGGAIAINPSLFEHLDYDPVRDLVPVSAVARAPFVVMVANDAAAPASFAELIARARARPGELSYGSGGSGSAMHLTGEQFRHSIGAQIVHVPFKGSVLAWTTMVNGQLSMVWVDTTTMNGALKSGKVRVLAVTSRERSSLVPGVPTVAEAGIPDFEMIGWFGLFAPAGTPADLVARISTDVRHVLALPEVRERVFATGNEAWGSTPEALGAFVRSELAHWARVVRETGARPD
;
A
#
# COMPACT_ATOMS: atom_id res chain seq x y z
N MET A 1 -1.24 -80.13 -14.02
CA MET A 1 -2.00 -79.06 -14.65
C MET A 1 -2.51 -78.04 -13.61
N LYS A 2 -1.69 -77.63 -12.61
CA LYS A 2 -2.06 -76.68 -11.55
C LYS A 2 -0.91 -75.64 -11.16
N ILE A 3 0.17 -75.56 -11.95
CA ILE A 3 1.31 -74.71 -11.64
C ILE A 3 1.42 -73.51 -12.61
N ILE A 4 0.79 -73.56 -13.80
CA ILE A 4 0.90 -72.54 -14.83
C ILE A 4 -0.05 -71.32 -14.58
N SER A 5 -1.11 -71.50 -13.76
CA SER A 5 -2.13 -70.46 -13.52
C SER A 5 -1.72 -69.42 -12.46
N ARG A 6 -0.62 -69.61 -11.70
CA ARG A 6 -0.20 -68.66 -10.61
C ARG A 6 0.85 -67.66 -11.03
N VAL A 7 1.49 -67.83 -12.18
CA VAL A 7 2.54 -66.88 -12.65
C VAL A 7 1.95 -65.73 -13.49
N LEU A 8 0.78 -65.90 -14.09
CA LEU A 8 0.11 -64.88 -14.90
C LEU A 8 -0.68 -63.83 -14.09
N LEU A 9 -0.94 -64.07 -12.79
CA LEU A 9 -1.66 -63.10 -11.93
C LEU A 9 -0.75 -62.17 -11.17
N ALA A 10 0.56 -62.44 -11.08
CA ALA A 10 1.55 -61.60 -10.42
C ALA A 10 2.12 -60.50 -11.35
N GLY A 11 1.95 -60.61 -12.67
CA GLY A 11 2.43 -59.66 -13.66
C GLY A 11 1.49 -58.46 -13.89
N LEU A 12 0.20 -58.56 -13.48
CA LEU A 12 -0.80 -57.50 -13.75
C LEU A 12 -0.92 -56.46 -12.62
N LEU A 13 -0.36 -56.69 -11.44
CA LEU A 13 -0.43 -55.76 -10.30
C LEU A 13 0.81 -54.80 -10.18
N ALA A 14 1.85 -55.02 -10.98
CA ALA A 14 3.06 -54.15 -10.95
C ALA A 14 2.98 -52.95 -11.89
N GLY A 15 1.92 -52.77 -12.69
CA GLY A 15 1.77 -51.75 -13.73
C GLY A 15 1.03 -50.46 -13.31
N ILE A 16 0.46 -50.36 -12.09
CA ILE A 16 -0.46 -49.26 -11.73
C ILE A 16 0.13 -48.23 -10.75
N VAL A 17 1.37 -48.33 -10.35
CA VAL A 17 1.96 -47.41 -9.30
C VAL A 17 2.84 -46.29 -9.86
N SER A 18 2.91 -46.07 -11.17
CA SER A 18 3.85 -45.05 -11.73
C SER A 18 3.20 -43.85 -12.43
N SER A 19 1.96 -43.47 -12.10
CA SER A 19 1.31 -42.33 -12.77
C SER A 19 0.89 -41.15 -11.86
N ALA A 20 1.38 -41.09 -10.63
CA ALA A 20 0.92 -40.09 -9.65
C ALA A 20 1.89 -38.93 -9.34
N SER A 21 2.95 -38.74 -10.12
CA SER A 21 3.97 -37.68 -9.76
C SER A 21 4.26 -36.64 -10.83
N ALA A 22 3.39 -36.42 -11.82
CA ALA A 22 3.66 -35.48 -12.92
C ALA A 22 2.69 -34.29 -13.00
N GLN A 23 1.94 -33.95 -11.95
CA GLN A 23 0.97 -32.83 -12.00
C GLN A 23 1.48 -31.51 -11.43
N GLY A 24 2.70 -31.44 -10.87
CA GLY A 24 3.19 -30.25 -10.15
C GLY A 24 3.87 -29.16 -11.02
N THR A 25 4.36 -29.46 -12.22
CA THR A 25 5.22 -28.51 -12.96
C THR A 25 4.63 -27.97 -14.27
N ALA A 26 3.50 -28.49 -14.74
CA ALA A 26 2.90 -28.07 -16.01
C ALA A 26 2.12 -26.74 -15.93
N GLY A 27 1.73 -26.26 -14.74
CA GLY A 27 0.90 -25.07 -14.56
C GLY A 27 1.63 -23.75 -14.79
N ALA A 28 2.84 -23.61 -14.27
CA ALA A 28 3.62 -22.36 -14.36
C ALA A 28 4.13 -22.07 -15.78
N ALA A 29 4.41 -23.10 -16.58
CA ALA A 29 4.91 -22.95 -17.95
C ALA A 29 3.87 -22.36 -18.92
N ARG A 30 2.57 -22.43 -18.60
CA ARG A 30 1.45 -21.94 -19.44
C ARG A 30 0.70 -20.74 -18.86
N TRP A 31 1.03 -20.28 -17.66
CA TRP A 31 0.41 -19.09 -17.06
C TRP A 31 0.88 -17.83 -17.79
N PRO A 32 -0.01 -16.82 -18.05
CA PRO A 32 -1.46 -16.89 -17.94
C PRO A 32 -2.11 -17.40 -19.24
N THR A 33 -3.21 -18.16 -19.13
CA THR A 33 -4.04 -18.59 -20.26
C THR A 33 -5.40 -17.88 -20.33
N ARG A 34 -5.69 -17.04 -19.33
CA ARG A 34 -6.90 -16.23 -19.21
C ARG A 34 -6.57 -14.93 -18.48
N SER A 35 -7.51 -14.00 -18.43
CA SER A 35 -7.34 -12.73 -17.74
C SER A 35 -6.95 -12.91 -16.27
N VAL A 36 -6.04 -12.04 -15.79
CA VAL A 36 -5.62 -11.94 -14.40
C VAL A 36 -6.41 -10.81 -13.74
N ARG A 37 -6.99 -11.08 -12.57
CA ARG A 37 -7.73 -10.10 -11.80
C ARG A 37 -6.85 -9.54 -10.68
N VAL A 38 -6.78 -8.21 -10.55
CA VAL A 38 -6.11 -7.54 -9.44
C VAL A 38 -7.16 -6.81 -8.61
N ILE A 39 -7.32 -7.25 -7.36
CA ILE A 39 -8.20 -6.60 -6.38
C ILE A 39 -7.51 -5.34 -5.87
N VAL A 40 -8.24 -4.22 -5.94
CA VAL A 40 -7.85 -2.93 -5.38
C VAL A 40 -8.79 -2.59 -4.23
N THR A 41 -8.25 -2.32 -3.06
CA THR A 41 -9.01 -2.22 -1.81
C THR A 41 -9.68 -0.87 -1.58
N PHE A 42 -9.59 0.06 -2.51
CA PHE A 42 -10.18 1.41 -2.44
C PHE A 42 -11.07 1.72 -3.65
N PRO A 43 -11.94 2.74 -3.56
CA PRO A 43 -12.81 3.13 -4.65
C PRO A 43 -12.04 3.51 -5.92
N PRO A 44 -12.69 3.40 -7.10
CA PRO A 44 -12.11 3.86 -8.36
C PRO A 44 -11.76 5.36 -8.32
N GLY A 45 -10.70 5.73 -9.05
CA GLY A 45 -10.24 7.12 -9.20
C GLY A 45 -9.30 7.60 -8.09
N GLY A 46 -9.07 6.81 -7.05
CA GLY A 46 -8.04 7.10 -6.04
C GLY A 46 -6.63 6.72 -6.52
N SER A 47 -5.61 7.10 -5.71
CA SER A 47 -4.20 6.86 -6.01
C SER A 47 -3.89 5.39 -6.31
N THR A 48 -4.40 4.47 -5.48
CA THR A 48 -4.20 3.02 -5.63
C THR A 48 -4.78 2.51 -6.95
N ASP A 49 -6.00 2.96 -7.32
CA ASP A 49 -6.67 2.58 -8.56
C ASP A 49 -5.92 3.12 -9.79
N ALA A 50 -5.53 4.40 -9.75
CA ALA A 50 -4.81 5.04 -10.85
C ALA A 50 -3.47 4.35 -11.14
N VAL A 51 -2.67 4.07 -10.10
CA VAL A 51 -1.41 3.33 -10.23
C VAL A 51 -1.65 1.94 -10.79
N MET A 52 -2.62 1.19 -10.25
CA MET A 52 -2.85 -0.18 -10.73
C MET A 52 -3.33 -0.23 -12.17
N ARG A 53 -4.16 0.71 -12.62
CA ARG A 53 -4.61 0.75 -14.04
C ARG A 53 -3.45 1.01 -15.00
N ILE A 54 -2.50 1.87 -14.63
CA ILE A 54 -1.28 2.08 -15.41
C ILE A 54 -0.50 0.77 -15.49
N VAL A 55 -0.20 0.14 -14.36
CA VAL A 55 0.56 -1.11 -14.31
C VAL A 55 -0.19 -2.24 -15.03
N ALA A 56 -1.51 -2.35 -14.87
CA ALA A 56 -2.34 -3.39 -15.50
C ALA A 56 -2.31 -3.33 -17.02
N GLN A 57 -2.31 -2.13 -17.61
CA GLN A 57 -2.20 -1.96 -19.06
C GLN A 57 -0.90 -2.58 -19.58
N TYR A 58 0.25 -2.12 -19.09
CA TYR A 58 1.56 -2.58 -19.56
C TYR A 58 1.87 -4.03 -19.17
N LEU A 59 1.39 -4.46 -18.00
CA LEU A 59 1.52 -5.85 -17.60
C LEU A 59 0.70 -6.77 -18.51
N GLY A 60 -0.51 -6.36 -18.87
CA GLY A 60 -1.35 -7.11 -19.82
C GLY A 60 -0.71 -7.28 -21.19
N GLU A 61 -0.11 -6.21 -21.73
CA GLU A 61 0.66 -6.24 -22.99
C GLU A 61 1.84 -7.22 -22.89
N ARG A 62 2.57 -7.18 -21.76
CA ARG A 62 3.73 -8.03 -21.52
C ARG A 62 3.40 -9.51 -21.39
N ILE A 63 2.34 -9.87 -20.65
CA ILE A 63 1.98 -11.26 -20.41
C ILE A 63 1.03 -11.84 -21.48
N GLY A 64 0.55 -11.02 -22.40
CA GLY A 64 -0.35 -11.44 -23.49
C GLY A 64 -1.77 -11.78 -23.04
N GLN A 65 -2.21 -11.32 -21.86
CA GLN A 65 -3.54 -11.53 -21.30
C GLN A 65 -4.01 -10.26 -20.57
N ALA A 66 -5.31 -9.98 -20.62
CA ALA A 66 -5.86 -8.82 -19.92
C ALA A 66 -5.61 -8.90 -18.41
N VAL A 67 -5.15 -7.78 -17.82
CA VAL A 67 -5.09 -7.58 -16.38
C VAL A 67 -6.24 -6.66 -15.97
N VAL A 68 -7.21 -7.21 -15.24
CA VAL A 68 -8.46 -6.54 -14.88
C VAL A 68 -8.37 -6.00 -13.46
N VAL A 69 -8.53 -4.68 -13.31
CA VAL A 69 -8.62 -4.02 -12.00
C VAL A 69 -10.05 -4.12 -11.47
N ASP A 70 -10.21 -4.74 -10.30
CA ASP A 70 -11.50 -4.95 -9.63
C ASP A 70 -11.46 -4.26 -8.26
N ASN A 71 -12.19 -3.15 -8.12
CA ASN A 71 -12.23 -2.36 -6.89
C ASN A 71 -13.18 -3.01 -5.87
N ARG A 72 -12.66 -3.34 -4.68
CA ARG A 72 -13.39 -3.94 -3.54
C ARG A 72 -13.13 -3.13 -2.27
N PRO A 73 -13.72 -1.93 -2.16
CA PRO A 73 -13.52 -1.05 -1.01
C PRO A 73 -14.30 -1.53 0.22
N GLY A 74 -13.91 -0.99 1.39
CA GLY A 74 -14.61 -1.15 2.65
C GLY A 74 -13.71 -1.64 3.79
N ALA A 75 -14.10 -1.32 5.04
CA ALA A 75 -13.41 -1.66 6.28
C ALA A 75 -11.88 -1.37 6.20
N ALA A 76 -11.51 -0.14 5.87
CA ALA A 76 -10.11 0.29 5.71
C ALA A 76 -9.28 -0.63 4.76
N GLY A 77 -9.94 -1.23 3.75
CA GLY A 77 -9.33 -2.15 2.80
C GLY A 77 -9.41 -3.63 3.18
N ALA A 78 -9.86 -3.97 4.38
CA ALA A 78 -9.91 -5.34 4.88
C ALA A 78 -10.77 -6.26 4.00
N ILE A 79 -11.89 -5.77 3.43
CA ILE A 79 -12.76 -6.56 2.55
C ILE A 79 -11.98 -7.09 1.33
N GLY A 80 -11.23 -6.22 0.66
CA GLY A 80 -10.46 -6.63 -0.52
C GLY A 80 -9.29 -7.55 -0.17
N VAL A 81 -8.61 -7.32 0.96
CA VAL A 81 -7.53 -8.20 1.44
C VAL A 81 -8.09 -9.60 1.74
N ASN A 82 -9.17 -9.67 2.52
CA ASN A 82 -9.79 -10.93 2.88
C ASN A 82 -10.27 -11.75 1.66
N LEU A 83 -10.81 -11.07 0.64
CA LEU A 83 -11.18 -11.73 -0.61
C LEU A 83 -9.99 -12.43 -1.27
N VAL A 84 -8.82 -11.80 -1.31
CA VAL A 84 -7.62 -12.39 -1.93
C VAL A 84 -7.00 -13.45 -1.02
N ALA A 85 -6.98 -13.24 0.29
CA ALA A 85 -6.48 -14.22 1.27
C ALA A 85 -7.16 -15.60 1.11
N HIS A 86 -8.43 -15.63 0.68
CA HIS A 86 -9.22 -16.85 0.48
C HIS A 86 -9.41 -17.24 -1.01
N ALA A 87 -8.73 -16.56 -1.93
CA ALA A 87 -8.80 -16.89 -3.35
C ALA A 87 -7.92 -18.11 -3.70
N PRO A 88 -8.21 -18.81 -4.83
CA PRO A 88 -7.31 -19.86 -5.30
C PRO A 88 -5.88 -19.36 -5.54
N ALA A 89 -4.91 -20.16 -5.11
CA ALA A 89 -3.48 -19.84 -5.19
C ALA A 89 -2.89 -20.17 -6.59
N ASP A 90 -3.60 -19.77 -7.65
CA ASP A 90 -3.32 -20.12 -9.05
C ASP A 90 -2.74 -18.95 -9.88
N GLY A 91 -2.50 -17.79 -9.24
CA GLY A 91 -1.95 -16.59 -9.84
C GLY A 91 -2.95 -15.75 -10.65
N TYR A 92 -4.23 -16.11 -10.71
CA TYR A 92 -5.25 -15.36 -11.45
C TYR A 92 -6.03 -14.35 -10.61
N THR A 93 -5.85 -14.36 -9.29
CA THR A 93 -6.37 -13.33 -8.40
C THR A 93 -5.22 -12.80 -7.55
N LEU A 94 -4.90 -11.53 -7.73
CA LEU A 94 -3.83 -10.82 -7.01
C LEU A 94 -4.44 -9.66 -6.23
N LEU A 95 -3.70 -9.15 -5.26
CA LEU A 95 -4.05 -7.98 -4.45
C LEU A 95 -3.07 -6.85 -4.72
N LEU A 96 -3.55 -5.65 -5.03
CA LEU A 96 -2.79 -4.44 -4.75
C LEU A 96 -3.13 -3.97 -3.34
N GLY A 97 -2.28 -4.31 -2.38
CA GLY A 97 -2.44 -4.02 -0.97
C GLY A 97 -1.73 -2.71 -0.59
N PRO A 98 -2.45 -1.69 -0.11
CA PRO A 98 -1.85 -0.49 0.46
C PRO A 98 -1.32 -0.77 1.88
N GLY A 99 -0.28 -0.01 2.27
CA GLY A 99 0.37 -0.14 3.59
C GLY A 99 -0.60 -0.10 4.77
N GLY A 100 -1.66 0.70 4.68
CA GLY A 100 -2.70 0.74 5.71
C GLY A 100 -3.35 -0.62 5.96
N ALA A 101 -3.85 -1.26 4.90
CA ALA A 101 -4.51 -2.55 5.01
C ALA A 101 -3.54 -3.70 5.37
N ILE A 102 -2.28 -3.61 4.93
CA ILE A 102 -1.29 -4.68 5.14
C ILE A 102 -0.54 -4.53 6.47
N ALA A 103 -0.16 -3.32 6.89
CA ALA A 103 0.73 -3.13 8.02
C ALA A 103 0.12 -2.36 9.20
N ILE A 104 -0.88 -1.49 8.97
CA ILE A 104 -1.52 -0.72 10.05
C ILE A 104 -2.67 -1.49 10.67
N ASN A 105 -3.60 -2.00 9.84
CA ASN A 105 -4.80 -2.68 10.33
C ASN A 105 -4.53 -3.79 11.34
N PRO A 106 -3.48 -4.65 11.21
CA PRO A 106 -3.19 -5.70 12.18
C PRO A 106 -2.93 -5.20 13.61
N SER A 107 -2.49 -3.96 13.76
CA SER A 107 -2.24 -3.34 15.08
C SER A 107 -3.38 -2.44 15.54
N LEU A 108 -4.25 -2.02 14.63
CA LEU A 108 -5.29 -1.04 14.89
C LEU A 108 -6.64 -1.69 15.21
N PHE A 109 -6.97 -2.80 14.57
CA PHE A 109 -8.24 -3.52 14.74
C PHE A 109 -8.07 -4.74 15.65
N GLU A 110 -8.96 -4.90 16.61
CA GLU A 110 -8.96 -6.07 17.50
C GLU A 110 -9.27 -7.38 16.77
N HIS A 111 -10.08 -7.30 15.71
CA HIS A 111 -10.49 -8.46 14.91
C HIS A 111 -10.29 -8.18 13.42
N LEU A 112 -9.49 -9.01 12.77
CA LEU A 112 -9.32 -9.05 11.32
C LEU A 112 -9.52 -10.48 10.83
N ASP A 113 -10.22 -10.61 9.71
CA ASP A 113 -10.48 -11.91 9.07
C ASP A 113 -9.29 -12.39 8.21
N TYR A 114 -8.14 -11.75 8.30
CA TYR A 114 -6.90 -12.10 7.60
C TYR A 114 -5.66 -11.80 8.45
N ASP A 115 -4.60 -12.51 8.16
CA ASP A 115 -3.24 -12.23 8.63
C ASP A 115 -2.35 -12.00 7.40
N PRO A 116 -1.80 -10.78 7.19
CA PRO A 116 -1.05 -10.46 5.98
C PRO A 116 0.25 -11.27 5.80
N VAL A 117 0.79 -11.84 6.88
CA VAL A 117 2.00 -12.66 6.83
C VAL A 117 1.69 -14.13 6.54
N ARG A 118 0.58 -14.62 7.11
CA ARG A 118 0.15 -16.02 6.95
C ARG A 118 -0.59 -16.24 5.63
N ASP A 119 -1.48 -15.31 5.27
CA ASP A 119 -2.50 -15.53 4.23
C ASP A 119 -2.11 -14.95 2.86
N LEU A 120 -1.02 -14.16 2.80
CA LEU A 120 -0.54 -13.54 1.58
C LEU A 120 0.93 -13.84 1.29
N VAL A 121 1.26 -13.99 0.01
CA VAL A 121 2.64 -14.08 -0.47
C VAL A 121 3.01 -12.75 -1.14
N PRO A 122 4.08 -12.06 -0.71
CA PRO A 122 4.59 -10.88 -1.40
C PRO A 122 5.05 -11.21 -2.82
N VAL A 123 4.71 -10.35 -3.78
CA VAL A 123 5.12 -10.48 -5.19
C VAL A 123 6.12 -9.38 -5.57
N SER A 124 5.72 -8.12 -5.41
CA SER A 124 6.59 -6.96 -5.67
C SER A 124 6.00 -5.72 -5.01
N ALA A 125 6.83 -4.82 -4.50
CA ALA A 125 6.41 -3.44 -4.32
C ALA A 125 5.99 -2.87 -5.68
N VAL A 126 5.07 -1.89 -5.70
CA VAL A 126 4.53 -1.31 -6.93
C VAL A 126 4.75 0.19 -6.99
N ALA A 127 4.40 0.91 -5.94
CA ALA A 127 4.59 2.34 -5.85
C ALA A 127 4.71 2.79 -4.39
N ARG A 128 5.29 3.98 -4.22
CA ARG A 128 5.39 4.65 -2.93
C ARG A 128 5.23 6.16 -3.10
N ALA A 129 4.82 6.84 -2.04
CA ALA A 129 4.80 8.28 -1.99
C ALA A 129 4.90 8.76 -0.53
N PRO A 130 5.57 9.89 -0.26
CA PRO A 130 5.53 10.49 1.07
C PRO A 130 4.14 11.08 1.33
N PHE A 131 3.83 11.29 2.59
CA PHE A 131 2.79 12.22 2.98
C PHE A 131 3.35 13.63 3.06
N VAL A 132 2.46 14.61 3.06
CA VAL A 132 2.84 16.02 3.22
C VAL A 132 1.94 16.67 4.26
N VAL A 133 2.49 17.66 4.95
CA VAL A 133 1.69 18.60 5.73
C VAL A 133 1.41 19.85 4.91
N MET A 134 0.13 20.18 4.79
CA MET A 134 -0.33 21.41 4.13
C MET A 134 -1.03 22.34 5.12
N VAL A 135 -0.90 23.63 4.84
CA VAL A 135 -1.63 24.71 5.49
C VAL A 135 -2.29 25.62 4.45
N ALA A 136 -3.23 26.47 4.87
CA ALA A 136 -3.78 27.50 3.99
C ALA A 136 -2.68 28.46 3.51
N ASN A 137 -2.79 28.94 2.29
CA ASN A 137 -1.84 29.89 1.73
C ASN A 137 -2.29 31.33 2.05
N ASP A 138 -2.34 31.66 3.32
CA ASP A 138 -2.69 33.00 3.85
C ASP A 138 -1.65 33.46 4.86
N ALA A 139 -1.76 34.73 5.29
CA ALA A 139 -0.83 35.36 6.21
C ALA A 139 -0.97 34.86 7.67
N ALA A 140 -2.12 34.29 8.04
CA ALA A 140 -2.36 33.78 9.39
C ALA A 140 -1.76 32.39 9.60
N ALA A 141 -1.62 31.62 8.52
CA ALA A 141 -1.04 30.27 8.56
C ALA A 141 0.48 30.30 8.76
N PRO A 142 1.08 29.27 9.40
CA PRO A 142 2.52 29.20 9.59
C PRO A 142 3.27 29.28 8.25
N ALA A 143 4.33 30.09 8.20
CA ALA A 143 5.15 30.24 6.99
C ALA A 143 6.12 29.07 6.76
N SER A 144 6.44 28.32 7.83
CA SER A 144 7.36 27.18 7.80
C SER A 144 6.91 26.07 8.75
N PHE A 145 7.49 24.88 8.56
CA PHE A 145 7.22 23.74 9.46
C PHE A 145 7.78 24.01 10.88
N ALA A 146 8.93 24.68 10.99
CA ALA A 146 9.47 25.07 12.28
C ALA A 146 8.52 26.03 13.03
N GLU A 147 7.90 26.97 12.34
CA GLU A 147 6.89 27.86 12.92
C GLU A 147 5.63 27.09 13.35
N LEU A 148 5.18 26.10 12.56
CA LEU A 148 4.07 25.21 12.93
C LEU A 148 4.37 24.51 14.26
N ILE A 149 5.57 23.93 14.41
CA ILE A 149 6.01 23.28 15.67
C ILE A 149 6.00 24.28 16.83
N ALA A 150 6.56 25.48 16.61
CA ALA A 150 6.62 26.51 17.66
C ALA A 150 5.22 26.94 18.12
N ARG A 151 4.27 27.13 17.18
CA ARG A 151 2.87 27.46 17.50
C ARG A 151 2.18 26.32 18.26
N ALA A 152 2.40 25.05 17.84
CA ALA A 152 1.82 23.89 18.51
C ALA A 152 2.27 23.75 19.97
N ARG A 153 3.54 24.02 20.24
CA ARG A 153 4.10 23.98 21.60
C ARG A 153 3.66 25.18 22.46
N ALA A 154 3.56 26.37 21.87
CA ALA A 154 3.15 27.58 22.58
C ALA A 154 1.66 27.58 22.96
N ARG A 155 0.81 26.85 22.21
CA ARG A 155 -0.64 26.85 22.37
C ARG A 155 -1.22 25.44 22.33
N PRO A 156 -1.01 24.63 23.39
CA PRO A 156 -1.50 23.25 23.44
C PRO A 156 -3.02 23.18 23.25
N GLY A 157 -3.49 22.34 22.32
CA GLY A 157 -4.91 22.12 22.06
C GLY A 157 -5.60 23.15 21.16
N GLU A 158 -4.93 24.27 20.79
CA GLU A 158 -5.49 25.26 19.86
C GLU A 158 -5.39 24.81 18.39
N LEU A 159 -4.34 24.09 18.03
CA LEU A 159 -4.18 23.63 16.68
C LEU A 159 -4.97 22.33 16.43
N SER A 160 -5.50 22.22 15.23
CA SER A 160 -6.17 21.02 14.77
C SER A 160 -5.57 20.53 13.44
N TYR A 161 -5.61 19.20 13.23
CA TYR A 161 -5.24 18.64 11.95
C TYR A 161 -6.33 17.73 11.39
N GLY A 162 -6.50 17.78 10.06
CA GLY A 162 -7.38 16.90 9.33
C GLY A 162 -6.64 15.71 8.70
N SER A 163 -7.31 14.59 8.58
CA SER A 163 -6.85 13.39 7.88
C SER A 163 -7.92 12.81 6.98
N GLY A 164 -7.59 11.77 6.20
CA GLY A 164 -8.54 11.03 5.39
C GLY A 164 -9.46 10.07 6.16
N GLY A 165 -9.45 10.14 7.49
CA GLY A 165 -10.26 9.32 8.41
C GLY A 165 -9.44 8.71 9.51
N SER A 166 -10.09 8.33 10.63
CA SER A 166 -9.46 7.63 11.73
C SER A 166 -8.89 6.29 11.27
N GLY A 167 -7.70 5.95 11.77
CA GLY A 167 -6.96 4.76 11.35
C GLY A 167 -6.27 4.85 10.00
N SER A 168 -6.45 5.95 9.24
CA SER A 168 -5.69 6.16 8.02
C SER A 168 -4.20 6.42 8.31
N ALA A 169 -3.32 6.15 7.35
CA ALA A 169 -1.90 6.48 7.47
C ALA A 169 -1.68 7.98 7.75
N MET A 170 -2.52 8.85 7.21
CA MET A 170 -2.48 10.29 7.45
C MET A 170 -2.87 10.66 8.89
N HIS A 171 -3.85 9.97 9.48
CA HIS A 171 -4.17 10.09 10.91
C HIS A 171 -2.94 9.73 11.76
N LEU A 172 -2.37 8.53 11.53
CA LEU A 172 -1.21 8.06 12.30
C LEU A 172 0.03 8.92 12.08
N THR A 173 0.21 9.51 10.88
CA THR A 173 1.26 10.52 10.64
C THR A 173 1.08 11.74 11.53
N GLY A 174 -0.14 12.25 11.67
CA GLY A 174 -0.47 13.35 12.58
C GLY A 174 -0.25 12.99 14.04
N GLU A 175 -0.61 11.78 14.46
CA GLU A 175 -0.40 11.30 15.82
C GLU A 175 1.09 11.14 16.14
N GLN A 176 1.87 10.57 15.22
CA GLN A 176 3.33 10.48 15.39
C GLN A 176 3.96 11.87 15.45
N PHE A 177 3.53 12.81 14.61
CA PHE A 177 3.97 14.19 14.68
C PHE A 177 3.68 14.81 16.05
N ARG A 178 2.43 14.74 16.51
CA ARG A 178 1.99 15.25 17.82
C ARG A 178 2.83 14.65 18.96
N HIS A 179 3.05 13.35 18.94
CA HIS A 179 3.88 12.64 19.92
C HIS A 179 5.34 13.09 19.86
N SER A 180 5.92 13.19 18.68
CA SER A 180 7.34 13.57 18.48
C SER A 180 7.66 14.99 18.96
N ILE A 181 6.71 15.93 18.88
CA ILE A 181 6.90 17.30 19.34
C ILE A 181 6.44 17.54 20.79
N GLY A 182 5.81 16.55 21.44
CA GLY A 182 5.27 16.66 22.78
C GLY A 182 4.16 17.71 22.92
N ALA A 183 3.35 17.94 21.87
CA ALA A 183 2.31 18.97 21.87
C ALA A 183 0.91 18.37 21.71
N GLN A 184 -0.09 19.06 22.27
CA GLN A 184 -1.49 18.69 22.08
C GLN A 184 -2.02 19.36 20.80
N ILE A 185 -2.45 18.53 19.85
CA ILE A 185 -3.07 18.95 18.59
C ILE A 185 -4.32 18.08 18.39
N VAL A 186 -5.44 18.70 18.05
CA VAL A 186 -6.73 18.00 17.93
C VAL A 186 -6.82 17.33 16.55
N HIS A 187 -7.07 16.01 16.53
CA HIS A 187 -7.40 15.29 15.29
C HIS A 187 -8.86 15.51 14.90
N VAL A 188 -9.11 15.77 13.63
CA VAL A 188 -10.46 15.86 13.04
C VAL A 188 -10.51 14.91 11.84
N PRO A 189 -11.19 13.76 11.97
CA PRO A 189 -11.30 12.79 10.88
C PRO A 189 -12.31 13.23 9.81
N PHE A 190 -11.99 12.95 8.53
CA PHE A 190 -12.85 13.22 7.39
C PHE A 190 -13.08 11.95 6.56
N LYS A 191 -14.16 11.93 5.79
CA LYS A 191 -14.41 10.89 4.76
C LYS A 191 -13.58 11.17 3.50
N GLY A 192 -12.24 11.14 3.64
CA GLY A 192 -11.27 11.39 2.58
C GLY A 192 -10.56 12.73 2.69
N SER A 193 -9.33 12.77 2.15
CA SER A 193 -8.40 13.90 2.26
C SER A 193 -8.89 15.17 1.57
N VAL A 194 -9.76 15.05 0.54
CA VAL A 194 -10.30 16.20 -0.19
C VAL A 194 -11.17 17.07 0.71
N LEU A 195 -12.04 16.45 1.53
CA LEU A 195 -12.86 17.19 2.50
C LEU A 195 -12.00 17.85 3.58
N ALA A 196 -10.94 17.17 4.03
CA ALA A 196 -10.03 17.71 5.04
C ALA A 196 -9.36 19.00 4.55
N TRP A 197 -8.71 18.99 3.38
CA TRP A 197 -8.01 20.20 2.91
C TRP A 197 -8.95 21.34 2.52
N THR A 198 -10.15 21.06 1.98
CA THR A 198 -11.12 22.12 1.70
C THR A 198 -11.65 22.76 2.98
N THR A 199 -11.85 21.99 4.05
CA THR A 199 -12.20 22.49 5.38
C THR A 199 -11.09 23.38 5.97
N MET A 200 -9.82 22.99 5.77
CA MET A 200 -8.66 23.77 6.18
C MET A 200 -8.59 25.14 5.46
N VAL A 201 -8.78 25.15 4.14
CA VAL A 201 -8.80 26.40 3.36
C VAL A 201 -9.91 27.34 3.79
N ASN A 202 -11.01 26.84 4.33
CA ASN A 202 -12.09 27.61 4.90
C ASN A 202 -11.84 28.10 6.35
N GLY A 203 -10.62 27.89 6.87
CA GLY A 203 -10.19 28.37 8.19
C GLY A 203 -10.70 27.53 9.38
N GLN A 204 -11.25 26.34 9.14
CA GLN A 204 -11.80 25.47 10.19
C GLN A 204 -10.78 24.44 10.73
N LEU A 205 -9.62 24.32 10.10
CA LEU A 205 -8.50 23.50 10.52
C LEU A 205 -7.20 24.27 10.37
N SER A 206 -6.22 23.96 11.25
CA SER A 206 -4.90 24.59 11.21
C SER A 206 -4.00 23.98 10.13
N MET A 207 -4.12 22.67 9.90
CA MET A 207 -3.30 21.93 8.93
C MET A 207 -3.98 20.62 8.53
N VAL A 208 -3.46 19.98 7.48
CA VAL A 208 -3.85 18.63 7.06
C VAL A 208 -2.64 17.77 6.73
N TRP A 209 -2.71 16.49 7.05
CA TRP A 209 -1.81 15.47 6.50
C TRP A 209 -2.51 14.81 5.33
N VAL A 210 -1.86 14.81 4.17
CA VAL A 210 -2.44 14.23 2.93
C VAL A 210 -1.38 13.49 2.13
N ASP A 211 -1.85 12.61 1.24
CA ASP A 211 -1.03 12.00 0.20
C ASP A 211 -0.69 13.00 -0.92
N THR A 212 0.36 12.70 -1.67
CA THR A 212 0.83 13.56 -2.78
C THR A 212 -0.15 13.66 -3.94
N THR A 213 -1.04 12.69 -4.12
CA THR A 213 -2.12 12.76 -5.13
C THR A 213 -3.12 13.85 -4.78
N THR A 214 -3.57 13.87 -3.52
CA THR A 214 -4.45 14.93 -2.98
C THR A 214 -3.75 16.29 -3.00
N MET A 215 -2.46 16.33 -2.59
CA MET A 215 -1.64 17.55 -2.65
C MET A 215 -1.58 18.16 -4.05
N ASN A 216 -1.31 17.34 -5.08
CA ASN A 216 -1.25 17.82 -6.47
C ASN A 216 -2.56 18.49 -6.92
N GLY A 217 -3.70 17.92 -6.51
CA GLY A 217 -5.01 18.53 -6.75
C GLY A 217 -5.19 19.86 -6.00
N ALA A 218 -4.81 19.89 -4.72
CA ALA A 218 -4.95 21.06 -3.88
C ALA A 218 -4.03 22.24 -4.30
N LEU A 219 -2.78 21.96 -4.70
CA LEU A 219 -1.83 22.99 -5.15
C LEU A 219 -2.33 23.74 -6.39
N LYS A 220 -3.06 23.09 -7.29
CA LYS A 220 -3.67 23.76 -8.46
C LYS A 220 -4.64 24.88 -8.08
N SER A 221 -5.20 24.83 -6.89
CA SER A 221 -6.09 25.90 -6.39
C SER A 221 -5.36 27.20 -6.02
N GLY A 222 -4.05 27.15 -5.79
CA GLY A 222 -3.25 28.26 -5.25
C GLY A 222 -3.55 28.63 -3.78
N LYS A 223 -4.49 27.92 -3.13
CA LYS A 223 -4.99 28.21 -1.79
C LYS A 223 -4.25 27.50 -0.67
N VAL A 224 -3.29 26.63 -1.01
CA VAL A 224 -2.53 25.84 -0.03
C VAL A 224 -1.04 25.98 -0.27
N ARG A 225 -0.24 25.74 0.77
CA ARG A 225 1.20 25.54 0.69
C ARG A 225 1.61 24.30 1.47
N VAL A 226 2.66 23.62 1.00
CA VAL A 226 3.26 22.47 1.65
C VAL A 226 4.39 22.95 2.54
N LEU A 227 4.41 22.51 3.79
CA LEU A 227 5.44 22.92 4.76
C LEU A 227 6.56 21.87 4.89
N ALA A 228 6.24 20.59 4.79
CA ALA A 228 7.21 19.51 4.88
C ALA A 228 6.69 18.23 4.22
N VAL A 229 7.63 17.35 3.84
CA VAL A 229 7.36 15.98 3.38
C VAL A 229 7.86 14.98 4.42
N THR A 230 7.20 13.82 4.48
CA THR A 230 7.48 12.78 5.51
C THR A 230 8.53 11.77 5.09
N SER A 231 9.07 11.85 3.88
CA SER A 231 10.17 10.99 3.43
C SER A 231 11.48 11.34 4.11
N ARG A 232 12.39 10.37 4.21
CA ARG A 232 13.73 10.53 4.76
C ARG A 232 14.57 11.55 3.97
N GLU A 233 14.42 11.52 2.64
CA GLU A 233 15.05 12.43 1.70
C GLU A 233 13.99 13.32 1.06
N ARG A 234 14.40 14.49 0.54
CA ARG A 234 13.50 15.38 -0.21
C ARG A 234 12.92 14.66 -1.41
N SER A 235 11.63 14.83 -1.63
CA SER A 235 10.91 14.18 -2.72
C SER A 235 10.93 15.04 -3.98
N SER A 236 11.19 14.41 -5.12
CA SER A 236 11.03 15.02 -6.45
C SER A 236 9.57 15.38 -6.78
N LEU A 237 8.62 14.80 -6.07
CA LEU A 237 7.19 15.14 -6.17
C LEU A 237 6.89 16.55 -5.63
N VAL A 238 7.73 17.09 -4.75
CA VAL A 238 7.58 18.41 -4.11
C VAL A 238 8.93 19.13 -4.05
N PRO A 239 9.47 19.57 -5.18
CA PRO A 239 10.79 20.24 -5.22
C PRO A 239 10.84 21.44 -4.27
N GLY A 240 11.94 21.55 -3.53
CA GLY A 240 12.17 22.70 -2.62
C GLY A 240 11.52 22.58 -1.25
N VAL A 241 10.63 21.60 -1.02
CA VAL A 241 10.01 21.37 0.30
C VAL A 241 10.97 20.55 1.18
N PRO A 242 11.25 20.98 2.43
CA PRO A 242 12.12 20.23 3.36
C PRO A 242 11.43 18.95 3.85
N THR A 243 12.23 18.00 4.31
CA THR A 243 11.68 16.85 5.05
C THR A 243 11.30 17.26 6.47
N VAL A 244 10.42 16.49 7.12
CA VAL A 244 10.09 16.65 8.53
C VAL A 244 11.35 16.49 9.39
N ALA A 245 12.26 15.59 9.00
CA ALA A 245 13.54 15.38 9.67
C ALA A 245 14.46 16.61 9.57
N GLU A 246 14.63 17.18 8.37
CA GLU A 246 15.39 18.43 8.17
C GLU A 246 14.78 19.62 8.93
N ALA A 247 13.48 19.63 9.09
CA ALA A 247 12.75 20.71 9.72
C ALA A 247 12.64 20.59 11.26
N GLY A 248 13.35 19.65 11.90
CA GLY A 248 13.56 19.62 13.34
C GLY A 248 13.00 18.40 14.08
N ILE A 249 12.57 17.33 13.38
CA ILE A 249 12.18 16.06 14.00
C ILE A 249 13.05 14.94 13.39
N PRO A 250 14.25 14.68 13.93
CA PRO A 250 15.12 13.61 13.46
C PRO A 250 14.40 12.25 13.46
N ASP A 251 14.74 11.39 12.51
CA ASP A 251 14.20 10.03 12.36
C ASP A 251 12.68 9.95 12.07
N PHE A 252 12.03 11.06 11.75
CA PHE A 252 10.65 11.04 11.30
C PHE A 252 10.60 10.58 9.84
N GLU A 253 10.02 9.43 9.61
CA GLU A 253 9.76 8.91 8.27
C GLU A 253 8.40 8.22 8.23
N MET A 254 7.58 8.61 7.24
CA MET A 254 6.28 8.03 6.98
C MET A 254 6.05 7.95 5.48
N ILE A 255 5.92 6.74 4.94
CA ILE A 255 5.75 6.51 3.51
C ILE A 255 4.45 5.76 3.26
N GLY A 256 3.62 6.30 2.37
CA GLY A 256 2.54 5.54 1.75
C GLY A 256 3.12 4.61 0.70
N TRP A 257 2.65 3.36 0.63
CA TRP A 257 3.13 2.38 -0.32
C TRP A 257 2.05 1.41 -0.76
N PHE A 258 2.26 0.83 -1.93
CA PHE A 258 1.43 -0.23 -2.51
C PHE A 258 2.30 -1.42 -2.88
N GLY A 259 1.90 -2.59 -2.45
CA GLY A 259 2.53 -3.86 -2.80
C GLY A 259 1.56 -4.78 -3.54
N LEU A 260 2.08 -5.55 -4.48
CA LEU A 260 1.35 -6.65 -5.11
C LEU A 260 1.57 -7.92 -4.31
N PHE A 261 0.46 -8.62 -4.03
CA PHE A 261 0.46 -9.86 -3.25
C PHE A 261 -0.37 -10.93 -3.98
N ALA A 262 -0.05 -12.18 -3.71
CA ALA A 262 -0.81 -13.34 -4.12
C ALA A 262 -1.37 -14.07 -2.88
N PRO A 263 -2.38 -14.95 -3.01
CA PRO A 263 -2.84 -15.82 -1.93
C PRO A 263 -1.70 -16.72 -1.41
N ALA A 264 -1.74 -17.06 -0.13
CA ALA A 264 -0.84 -18.07 0.44
C ALA A 264 -0.96 -19.39 -0.33
N GLY A 265 0.16 -20.11 -0.48
CA GLY A 265 0.22 -21.34 -1.27
C GLY A 265 0.40 -21.14 -2.77
N THR A 266 0.45 -19.91 -3.29
CA THR A 266 0.82 -19.66 -4.70
C THR A 266 2.24 -20.21 -4.95
N PRO A 267 2.44 -21.05 -6.01
CA PRO A 267 3.75 -21.66 -6.31
C PRO A 267 4.86 -20.61 -6.44
N ALA A 268 6.02 -20.90 -5.85
CA ALA A 268 7.13 -19.95 -5.77
C ALA A 268 7.67 -19.54 -7.16
N ASP A 269 7.71 -20.45 -8.11
CA ASP A 269 8.08 -20.21 -9.51
C ASP A 269 7.11 -19.26 -10.22
N LEU A 270 5.82 -19.38 -9.94
CA LEU A 270 4.79 -18.48 -10.44
C LEU A 270 4.92 -17.07 -9.81
N VAL A 271 5.14 -16.98 -8.49
CA VAL A 271 5.41 -15.71 -7.80
C VAL A 271 6.63 -15.01 -8.40
N ALA A 272 7.73 -15.75 -8.59
CA ALA A 272 8.96 -15.21 -9.17
C ALA A 272 8.77 -14.70 -10.60
N ARG A 273 7.98 -15.40 -11.42
CA ARG A 273 7.61 -15.00 -12.77
C ARG A 273 6.80 -13.71 -12.75
N ILE A 274 5.70 -13.65 -11.99
CA ILE A 274 4.85 -12.46 -11.87
C ILE A 274 5.68 -11.27 -11.38
N SER A 275 6.53 -11.48 -10.35
CA SER A 275 7.44 -10.46 -9.83
C SER A 275 8.37 -9.92 -10.90
N THR A 276 8.95 -10.79 -11.73
CA THR A 276 9.85 -10.38 -12.81
C THR A 276 9.11 -9.52 -13.85
N ASP A 277 7.91 -9.91 -14.23
CA ASP A 277 7.10 -9.17 -15.20
C ASP A 277 6.66 -7.80 -14.64
N VAL A 278 6.22 -7.74 -13.40
CA VAL A 278 5.85 -6.49 -12.71
C VAL A 278 7.04 -5.54 -12.60
N ARG A 279 8.21 -6.04 -12.15
CA ARG A 279 9.43 -5.21 -12.03
C ARG A 279 9.89 -4.68 -13.37
N HIS A 280 9.79 -5.48 -14.44
CA HIS A 280 10.10 -5.01 -15.79
C HIS A 280 9.19 -3.86 -16.20
N VAL A 281 7.87 -3.99 -16.01
CA VAL A 281 6.89 -2.94 -16.31
C VAL A 281 7.19 -1.67 -15.51
N LEU A 282 7.46 -1.77 -14.22
CA LEU A 282 7.76 -0.63 -13.36
C LEU A 282 9.10 0.06 -13.68
N ALA A 283 10.00 -0.61 -14.42
CA ALA A 283 11.26 -0.04 -14.88
C ALA A 283 11.12 0.75 -16.19
N LEU A 284 10.02 0.61 -16.94
CA LEU A 284 9.79 1.32 -18.20
C LEU A 284 9.69 2.83 -17.92
N PRO A 285 10.41 3.68 -18.69
CA PRO A 285 10.39 5.14 -18.52
C PRO A 285 8.97 5.71 -18.56
N GLU A 286 8.16 5.31 -19.53
CA GLU A 286 6.78 5.76 -19.70
C GLU A 286 5.86 5.36 -18.56
N VAL A 287 6.07 4.18 -17.92
CA VAL A 287 5.32 3.76 -16.75
C VAL A 287 5.73 4.59 -15.54
N ARG A 288 7.03 4.83 -15.36
CA ARG A 288 7.54 5.68 -14.27
C ARG A 288 7.00 7.10 -14.37
N GLU A 289 7.00 7.68 -15.58
CA GLU A 289 6.45 9.02 -15.82
C GLU A 289 4.95 9.08 -15.52
N ARG A 290 4.16 8.11 -15.99
CA ARG A 290 2.71 8.05 -15.74
C ARG A 290 2.39 7.84 -14.26
N VAL A 291 3.13 6.97 -13.56
CA VAL A 291 2.99 6.77 -12.12
C VAL A 291 3.36 8.05 -11.38
N PHE A 292 4.45 8.73 -11.77
CA PHE A 292 4.86 10.01 -11.20
C PHE A 292 3.79 11.09 -11.35
N ALA A 293 3.13 11.16 -12.51
CA ALA A 293 2.02 12.09 -12.75
C ALA A 293 0.81 11.86 -11.83
N THR A 294 0.66 10.66 -11.25
CA THR A 294 -0.35 10.40 -10.20
C THR A 294 0.08 10.86 -8.80
N GLY A 295 1.28 11.39 -8.64
CA GLY A 295 1.84 11.76 -7.34
C GLY A 295 2.50 10.59 -6.60
N ASN A 296 2.93 9.56 -7.33
CA ASN A 296 3.60 8.39 -6.76
C ASN A 296 4.94 8.13 -7.48
N GLU A 297 5.84 7.45 -6.81
CA GLU A 297 7.07 6.92 -7.41
C GLU A 297 6.92 5.43 -7.68
N ALA A 298 7.21 4.99 -8.91
CA ALA A 298 7.25 3.56 -9.22
C ALA A 298 8.38 2.88 -8.43
N TRP A 299 8.04 1.79 -7.73
CA TRP A 299 8.94 1.11 -6.80
C TRP A 299 8.85 -0.41 -6.94
N GLY A 300 9.61 -0.97 -7.87
CA GLY A 300 9.71 -2.43 -8.04
C GLY A 300 10.65 -3.07 -7.02
N SER A 301 10.28 -4.24 -6.48
CA SER A 301 11.13 -5.03 -5.57
C SER A 301 11.03 -6.52 -5.84
N THR A 302 11.97 -7.31 -5.31
CA THR A 302 11.79 -8.77 -5.26
C THR A 302 10.75 -9.16 -4.21
N PRO A 303 10.20 -10.39 -4.26
CA PRO A 303 9.28 -10.90 -3.25
C PRO A 303 9.89 -10.87 -1.84
N GLU A 304 11.15 -11.26 -1.71
CA GLU A 304 11.88 -11.30 -0.44
C GLU A 304 12.06 -9.89 0.15
N ALA A 305 12.40 -8.91 -0.71
CA ALA A 305 12.56 -7.53 -0.31
C ALA A 305 11.23 -6.91 0.16
N LEU A 306 10.12 -7.16 -0.56
CA LEU A 306 8.79 -6.73 -0.12
C LEU A 306 8.41 -7.42 1.19
N GLY A 307 8.67 -8.73 1.33
CA GLY A 307 8.38 -9.47 2.56
C GLY A 307 9.16 -8.95 3.77
N ALA A 308 10.43 -8.62 3.59
CA ALA A 308 11.24 -7.99 4.65
C ALA A 308 10.71 -6.61 5.02
N PHE A 309 10.36 -5.80 4.02
CA PHE A 309 9.78 -4.47 4.21
C PHE A 309 8.43 -4.53 4.94
N VAL A 310 7.52 -5.44 4.55
CA VAL A 310 6.23 -5.62 5.24
C VAL A 310 6.43 -5.99 6.72
N ARG A 311 7.38 -6.87 7.04
CA ARG A 311 7.67 -7.20 8.45
C ARG A 311 8.19 -6.00 9.25
N SER A 312 9.04 -5.16 8.65
CA SER A 312 9.53 -3.94 9.30
C SER A 312 8.40 -2.94 9.51
N GLU A 313 7.50 -2.79 8.54
CA GLU A 313 6.32 -1.92 8.63
C GLU A 313 5.34 -2.39 9.72
N LEU A 314 5.06 -3.69 9.79
CA LEU A 314 4.22 -4.26 10.86
C LEU A 314 4.79 -3.95 12.25
N ALA A 315 6.10 -4.11 12.44
CA ALA A 315 6.75 -3.80 13.72
C ALA A 315 6.74 -2.29 14.02
N HIS A 316 6.97 -1.45 13.00
CA HIS A 316 6.92 0.00 13.11
C HIS A 316 5.52 0.48 13.53
N TRP A 317 4.48 0.06 12.80
CA TRP A 317 3.11 0.49 13.05
C TRP A 317 2.55 -0.05 14.38
N ALA A 318 2.92 -1.27 14.79
CA ALA A 318 2.58 -1.79 16.11
C ALA A 318 3.14 -0.91 17.23
N ARG A 319 4.35 -0.37 17.06
CA ARG A 319 4.94 0.59 17.98
C ARG A 319 4.19 1.92 17.96
N VAL A 320 3.95 2.50 16.79
CA VAL A 320 3.25 3.79 16.65
C VAL A 320 1.85 3.74 17.25
N VAL A 321 1.05 2.71 16.93
CA VAL A 321 -0.31 2.54 17.49
C VAL A 321 -0.27 2.44 19.01
N ARG A 322 0.67 1.68 19.56
CA ARG A 322 0.83 1.54 21.03
C ARG A 322 1.24 2.85 21.70
N GLU A 323 2.20 3.59 21.13
CA GLU A 323 2.73 4.84 21.69
C GLU A 323 1.75 5.99 21.59
N THR A 324 0.97 6.06 20.52
CA THR A 324 0.00 7.13 20.28
C THR A 324 -1.37 6.84 20.88
N GLY A 325 -1.67 5.57 21.19
CA GLY A 325 -3.00 5.13 21.62
C GLY A 325 -4.07 5.26 20.54
N ALA A 326 -3.67 5.34 19.26
CA ALA A 326 -4.58 5.45 18.12
C ALA A 326 -5.55 4.27 18.08
N ARG A 327 -6.82 4.57 17.82
CA ARG A 327 -7.91 3.60 17.68
C ARG A 327 -8.72 3.88 16.42
N PRO A 328 -9.35 2.86 15.82
CA PRO A 328 -10.37 3.11 14.82
C PRO A 328 -11.60 3.78 15.46
N ASP A 329 -12.35 4.56 14.67
CA ASP A 329 -13.65 5.13 15.10
C ASP A 329 -14.70 4.04 15.20
#